data_2a249702e219ba71b16466fc01532033
#
_entry.id   2a249702e219ba71b16466fc01532033
#
_cell.length_a   1.000
_cell.length_b   1.000
_cell.length_c   1.000
_cell.angle_alpha   90.00
_cell.angle_beta   90.00
_cell.angle_gamma   90.00
#
_symmetry.space_group_name_H-M   'P 1'
#
loop_
_entity.id
_entity.type
_entity.pdbx_description
1 polymer ?
#
loop_
_entity_poly.entity_id
_entity_poly.type
_entity_poly.pdbx_seq_one_letter_code
_entity_poly.pdbx_strand_id
1 'polypeptide(L)'
;MNVNLIVAVDKNTHGIGKNGRIPWNNKDDMKLFKKVTTGDGNNSVIMGRTTYESIGKPLPNRINIVITHKDIDIDGCIVCHSIEDAISYSKEIKMDSAFIIGGGSIYKEAINKDLIDILYIDFLNTGLSDEDFDTYFEFPPVEQTYRTCENLTDYNSNSNINPVISYRERTVVTTDYDYLSLMNKIIKNGKTKHTRAGETLSIFGEMLSFDLRKGLPILTTKKVYSKGCIHELLWILHGDTNIKYLVENNTHIWDDDAYRYYLQKFESDKDVKTTKEQFINRVIKQDIIHYVEDGDMNSKIYTFGDLGPVYGKQWVNWNGINQVKELIHKLKTNPDDRRLMISAWNVGEIKDMALPPCHYLSQWYVTEMNNYERNEEYHKRYNINVDDNKLLSDEELDKLGIPHQYLSCMWMQRSVDTCLGLPYDLLSYSILTHLIAQICNMVPYEVKCSLGDCHIYKNQLSGAIKQIQRNPFKYEPAQLVLNKEIKDINDFKYDDIKIVNYNSYSTVKYPLSVGL
;
A
#
# COMPACT_ATOMS: atom_id res chain seq x y z
N MET A 1 9.94 13.12 8.69
CA MET A 1 11.33 12.68 8.95
C MET A 1 11.28 11.51 9.90
N ASN A 2 11.93 10.39 9.58
CA ASN A 2 12.04 9.24 10.49
C ASN A 2 13.32 9.35 11.33
N VAL A 3 13.22 8.92 12.57
CA VAL A 3 14.36 8.74 13.47
C VAL A 3 14.76 7.26 13.43
N ASN A 4 15.92 7.00 12.88
CA ASN A 4 16.42 5.64 12.67
C ASN A 4 17.59 5.37 13.62
N LEU A 5 17.73 4.13 14.07
CA LEU A 5 18.94 3.66 14.75
C LEU A 5 19.62 2.62 13.87
N ILE A 6 20.93 2.75 13.68
CA ILE A 6 21.71 1.76 12.92
C ILE A 6 22.90 1.30 13.76
N VAL A 7 23.05 -0.02 13.90
CA VAL A 7 24.10 -0.65 14.70
C VAL A 7 24.52 -1.99 14.09
N ALA A 8 25.80 -2.29 14.13
CA ALA A 8 26.32 -3.63 13.95
C ALA A 8 26.62 -4.25 15.31
N VAL A 9 26.23 -5.50 15.50
CA VAL A 9 26.42 -6.23 16.76
C VAL A 9 27.05 -7.60 16.50
N ASP A 10 27.90 -8.07 17.41
CA ASP A 10 28.29 -9.48 17.38
C ASP A 10 27.07 -10.36 17.64
N LYS A 11 26.89 -11.39 16.83
CA LYS A 11 25.70 -12.23 16.85
C LYS A 11 25.52 -13.00 18.16
N ASN A 12 26.62 -13.35 18.86
CA ASN A 12 26.60 -14.23 20.03
C ASN A 12 26.58 -13.42 21.32
N THR A 13 27.39 -12.35 21.39
CA THR A 13 27.59 -11.57 22.63
C THR A 13 26.79 -10.28 22.66
N HIS A 14 26.29 -9.81 21.50
CA HIS A 14 25.68 -8.46 21.29
C HIS A 14 26.66 -7.31 21.60
N GLY A 15 27.96 -7.60 21.63
CA GLY A 15 29.01 -6.60 21.80
C GLY A 15 29.10 -5.66 20.61
N ILE A 16 29.35 -4.37 20.85
CA ILE A 16 29.46 -3.32 19.83
C ILE A 16 30.76 -2.53 19.89
N GLY A 17 31.50 -2.63 20.99
CA GLY A 17 32.71 -1.83 21.16
C GLY A 17 33.66 -2.34 22.22
N LYS A 18 34.92 -1.91 22.10
CA LYS A 18 36.00 -2.11 23.07
C LYS A 18 36.87 -0.86 23.14
N ASN A 19 37.04 -0.28 24.31
CA ASN A 19 37.88 0.93 24.50
C ASN A 19 37.49 2.08 23.56
N GLY A 20 36.20 2.31 23.35
CA GLY A 20 35.63 3.36 22.47
C GLY A 20 35.84 3.13 20.99
N ARG A 21 36.18 1.93 20.54
CA ARG A 21 36.35 1.56 19.12
C ARG A 21 35.56 0.31 18.78
N ILE A 22 35.23 0.14 17.50
CA ILE A 22 34.67 -1.09 16.96
C ILE A 22 35.82 -2.13 16.88
N PRO A 23 35.71 -3.32 17.53
CA PRO A 23 36.82 -4.27 17.63
C PRO A 23 37.00 -5.16 16.39
N TRP A 24 36.16 -5.03 15.38
CA TRP A 24 36.24 -5.78 14.13
C TRP A 24 36.41 -4.86 12.92
N ASN A 25 36.69 -5.46 11.76
CA ASN A 25 36.74 -4.77 10.48
C ASN A 25 35.95 -5.59 9.44
N ASN A 26 34.71 -5.17 9.16
CA ASN A 26 33.84 -5.79 8.16
C ASN A 26 33.53 -4.78 7.05
N LYS A 27 34.07 -5.05 5.85
CA LYS A 27 33.91 -4.12 4.70
C LYS A 27 32.47 -4.08 4.17
N ASP A 28 31.71 -5.17 4.30
CA ASP A 28 30.36 -5.23 3.78
C ASP A 28 29.39 -4.52 4.71
N ASP A 29 29.55 -4.64 6.03
CA ASP A 29 28.87 -3.83 7.02
C ASP A 29 29.13 -2.32 6.80
N MET A 30 30.37 -1.93 6.62
CA MET A 30 30.72 -0.54 6.33
C MET A 30 30.11 0.00 5.03
N LYS A 31 29.98 -0.83 3.99
CA LYS A 31 29.26 -0.47 2.75
C LYS A 31 27.77 -0.31 2.99
N LEU A 32 27.17 -1.25 3.75
CA LEU A 32 25.76 -1.20 4.14
C LEU A 32 25.48 0.06 4.96
N PHE A 33 26.25 0.32 6.00
CA PHE A 33 26.16 1.52 6.82
C PHE A 33 26.21 2.80 5.98
N LYS A 34 27.22 2.89 5.09
CA LYS A 34 27.32 4.05 4.18
C LYS A 34 26.11 4.19 3.28
N LYS A 35 25.65 3.11 2.64
CA LYS A 35 24.50 3.11 1.72
C LYS A 35 23.23 3.55 2.44
N VAL A 36 22.93 2.97 3.58
CA VAL A 36 21.72 3.24 4.37
C VAL A 36 21.70 4.67 4.90
N THR A 37 22.79 5.11 5.55
CA THR A 37 22.84 6.44 6.18
C THR A 37 22.98 7.59 5.19
N THR A 38 23.55 7.35 3.99
CA THR A 38 23.62 8.37 2.95
C THR A 38 22.27 8.53 2.22
N GLY A 39 21.61 7.40 1.86
CA GLY A 39 20.38 7.43 1.07
C GLY A 39 20.55 8.28 -0.19
N ASP A 40 19.62 9.18 -0.43
CA ASP A 40 19.65 10.15 -1.54
C ASP A 40 20.47 11.42 -1.22
N GLY A 41 21.20 11.44 -0.10
CA GLY A 41 22.09 12.54 0.30
C GLY A 41 21.47 13.61 1.20
N ASN A 42 20.23 13.45 1.63
CA ASN A 42 19.51 14.41 2.48
C ASN A 42 19.21 13.83 3.88
N ASN A 43 20.23 13.22 4.52
CA ASN A 43 20.09 12.62 5.84
C ASN A 43 21.04 13.27 6.85
N SER A 44 20.67 13.21 8.14
CA SER A 44 21.55 13.52 9.26
C SER A 44 22.02 12.26 9.96
N VAL A 45 23.23 12.31 10.54
CA VAL A 45 23.77 11.29 11.45
C VAL A 45 24.02 11.90 12.81
N ILE A 46 23.49 11.26 13.84
CA ILE A 46 23.54 11.72 15.24
C ILE A 46 24.42 10.75 16.04
N MET A 47 25.45 11.27 16.69
CA MET A 47 26.40 10.45 17.43
C MET A 47 26.90 11.16 18.69
N GLY A 48 27.32 10.38 19.67
CA GLY A 48 28.02 10.91 20.83
C GLY A 48 29.46 11.34 20.48
N ARG A 49 30.04 12.26 21.26
CA ARG A 49 31.39 12.79 21.06
C ARG A 49 32.45 11.70 20.94
N THR A 50 32.45 10.68 21.80
CA THR A 50 33.42 9.55 21.75
C THR A 50 33.35 8.81 20.42
N THR A 51 32.14 8.60 19.87
CA THR A 51 31.97 7.98 18.56
C THR A 51 32.55 8.86 17.44
N TYR A 52 32.29 10.18 17.49
CA TYR A 52 32.88 11.10 16.54
C TYR A 52 34.43 11.08 16.61
N GLU A 53 35.01 11.12 17.82
CA GLU A 53 36.45 11.04 18.02
C GLU A 53 37.06 9.73 17.48
N SER A 54 36.33 8.62 17.56
CA SER A 54 36.77 7.34 17.00
C SER A 54 36.71 7.30 15.47
N ILE A 55 35.77 8.03 14.84
CA ILE A 55 35.64 8.18 13.40
C ILE A 55 36.70 9.18 12.86
N GLY A 56 36.99 10.22 13.64
CA GLY A 56 38.06 11.19 13.41
C GLY A 56 37.76 12.27 12.36
N LYS A 57 36.60 12.23 11.69
CA LYS A 57 36.19 13.23 10.68
C LYS A 57 34.68 13.16 10.42
N PRO A 58 34.06 14.25 9.91
CA PRO A 58 32.67 14.20 9.49
C PRO A 58 32.43 13.17 8.38
N LEU A 59 31.30 12.48 8.44
CA LEU A 59 30.88 11.53 7.42
C LEU A 59 30.36 12.28 6.19
N PRO A 60 30.88 12.04 4.98
CA PRO A 60 30.51 12.80 3.79
C PRO A 60 29.08 12.54 3.35
N ASN A 61 28.48 13.54 2.67
CA ASN A 61 27.11 13.50 2.12
C ASN A 61 26.01 13.31 3.17
N ARG A 62 26.25 13.74 4.41
CA ARG A 62 25.30 13.70 5.54
C ARG A 62 25.57 14.90 6.44
N ILE A 63 24.51 15.42 7.07
CA ILE A 63 24.69 16.38 8.14
C ILE A 63 25.14 15.63 9.40
N ASN A 64 26.31 15.98 9.92
CA ASN A 64 26.88 15.35 11.11
C ASN A 64 26.47 16.14 12.35
N ILE A 65 25.83 15.49 13.32
CA ILE A 65 25.40 16.08 14.58
C ILE A 65 26.07 15.32 15.74
N VAL A 66 26.81 16.04 16.55
CA VAL A 66 27.54 15.47 17.69
C VAL A 66 26.88 15.91 18.99
N ILE A 67 26.50 14.93 19.82
CA ILE A 67 25.93 15.19 21.15
C ILE A 67 27.07 15.28 22.19
N THR A 68 27.14 16.41 22.91
CA THR A 68 28.09 16.63 23.99
C THR A 68 27.59 17.69 24.94
N HIS A 69 27.87 17.54 26.25
CA HIS A 69 27.58 18.58 27.26
C HIS A 69 28.65 19.68 27.33
N LYS A 70 29.68 19.61 26.49
CA LYS A 70 30.74 20.61 26.46
C LYS A 70 30.40 21.65 25.41
N ASP A 71 30.63 22.94 25.74
CA ASP A 71 30.56 24.05 24.80
C ASP A 71 31.83 24.06 23.93
N ILE A 72 31.80 23.32 22.83
CA ILE A 72 32.91 23.19 21.87
C ILE A 72 32.36 23.26 20.45
N ASP A 73 33.14 23.86 19.58
CA ASP A 73 32.89 23.80 18.14
C ASP A 73 33.64 22.58 17.55
N ILE A 74 32.98 21.89 16.65
CA ILE A 74 33.55 20.74 15.91
C ILE A 74 33.42 21.05 14.42
N ASP A 75 34.55 21.20 13.75
CA ASP A 75 34.58 21.57 12.33
C ASP A 75 33.79 20.56 11.47
N GLY A 76 32.87 21.09 10.64
CA GLY A 76 32.02 20.28 9.79
C GLY A 76 30.90 19.50 10.49
N CYS A 77 30.64 19.77 11.79
CA CYS A 77 29.56 19.16 12.56
C CYS A 77 28.67 20.19 13.24
N ILE A 78 27.43 19.84 13.46
CA ILE A 78 26.53 20.57 14.36
C ILE A 78 26.70 19.97 15.76
N VAL A 79 26.83 20.81 16.78
CA VAL A 79 26.89 20.39 18.18
C VAL A 79 25.54 20.60 18.84
N CYS A 80 25.03 19.55 19.49
CA CYS A 80 23.80 19.59 20.28
C CYS A 80 24.09 19.05 21.71
N HIS A 81 23.25 19.48 22.67
CA HIS A 81 23.43 19.07 24.06
C HIS A 81 22.54 17.87 24.46
N SER A 82 21.53 17.56 23.67
CA SER A 82 20.63 16.42 23.88
C SER A 82 20.29 15.73 22.56
N ILE A 83 19.78 14.50 22.65
CA ILE A 83 19.31 13.77 21.48
C ILE A 83 18.04 14.40 20.88
N GLU A 84 17.19 14.97 21.72
CA GLU A 84 15.98 15.69 21.31
C GLU A 84 16.32 16.95 20.51
N ASP A 85 17.33 17.72 20.94
CA ASP A 85 17.80 18.88 20.20
C ASP A 85 18.33 18.49 18.82
N ALA A 86 19.11 17.41 18.75
CA ALA A 86 19.65 16.88 17.50
C ALA A 86 18.54 16.43 16.52
N ILE A 87 17.50 15.78 17.05
CA ILE A 87 16.33 15.36 16.27
C ILE A 87 15.52 16.58 15.82
N SER A 88 15.30 17.54 16.71
CA SER A 88 14.56 18.77 16.42
C SER A 88 15.27 19.60 15.36
N TYR A 89 16.59 19.75 15.46
CA TYR A 89 17.39 20.42 14.45
C TYR A 89 17.27 19.72 13.08
N SER A 90 17.36 18.38 13.05
CA SER A 90 17.20 17.61 11.80
C SER A 90 15.83 17.82 11.15
N LYS A 91 14.76 17.96 11.95
CA LYS A 91 13.40 18.28 11.49
C LYS A 91 13.33 19.70 10.92
N GLU A 92 13.91 20.68 11.61
CA GLU A 92 13.90 22.09 11.22
C GLU A 92 14.56 22.29 9.84
N ILE A 93 15.70 21.67 9.61
CA ILE A 93 16.41 21.72 8.31
C ILE A 93 15.86 20.74 7.27
N LYS A 94 14.71 20.10 7.56
CA LYS A 94 13.94 19.23 6.64
C LYS A 94 14.73 18.03 6.09
N MET A 95 15.46 17.34 6.95
CA MET A 95 16.10 16.07 6.58
C MET A 95 15.07 15.00 6.25
N ASP A 96 15.40 14.09 5.34
CA ASP A 96 14.55 12.92 5.04
C ASP A 96 14.55 11.93 6.19
N SER A 97 15.72 11.68 6.79
CA SER A 97 15.90 10.81 7.94
C SER A 97 17.03 11.30 8.85
N ALA A 98 16.89 11.03 10.16
CA ALA A 98 17.96 11.18 11.13
C ALA A 98 18.41 9.79 11.61
N PHE A 99 19.69 9.47 11.49
CA PHE A 99 20.25 8.20 11.90
C PHE A 99 21.07 8.34 13.18
N ILE A 100 20.64 7.67 14.25
CA ILE A 100 21.40 7.52 15.48
C ILE A 100 22.45 6.42 15.25
N ILE A 101 23.72 6.77 15.29
CA ILE A 101 24.83 5.89 14.91
C ILE A 101 25.78 5.53 16.09
N GLY A 102 25.39 5.91 17.30
CA GLY A 102 26.12 5.50 18.49
C GLY A 102 26.71 6.63 19.33
N GLY A 103 27.47 6.32 20.41
CA GLY A 103 27.77 5.00 20.97
C GLY A 103 26.69 4.43 21.87
N GLY A 104 27.10 3.43 22.64
CA GLY A 104 26.17 2.67 23.48
C GLY A 104 25.26 3.51 24.37
N SER A 105 25.78 4.58 24.98
CA SER A 105 24.97 5.49 25.82
C SER A 105 23.88 6.23 25.01
N ILE A 106 24.19 6.66 23.78
CA ILE A 106 23.24 7.34 22.90
C ILE A 106 22.19 6.35 22.39
N TYR A 107 22.58 5.10 22.06
CA TYR A 107 21.62 4.04 21.72
C TYR A 107 20.65 3.77 22.86
N LYS A 108 21.19 3.57 24.08
CA LYS A 108 20.39 3.32 25.27
C LYS A 108 19.43 4.47 25.57
N GLU A 109 19.89 5.71 25.47
CA GLU A 109 19.06 6.88 25.67
C GLU A 109 17.92 6.96 24.65
N ALA A 110 18.22 6.76 23.36
CA ALA A 110 17.23 6.77 22.28
C ALA A 110 16.15 5.70 22.46
N ILE A 111 16.56 4.50 22.88
CA ILE A 111 15.66 3.38 23.18
C ILE A 111 14.78 3.69 24.38
N ASN A 112 15.37 4.12 25.50
CA ASN A 112 14.64 4.41 26.74
C ASN A 112 13.64 5.57 26.60
N LYS A 113 13.95 6.55 25.76
CA LYS A 113 13.06 7.69 25.46
C LYS A 113 12.09 7.40 24.33
N ASP A 114 12.09 6.18 23.79
CA ASP A 114 11.15 5.73 22.77
C ASP A 114 11.17 6.60 21.49
N LEU A 115 12.36 7.02 21.06
CA LEU A 115 12.54 7.98 19.96
C LEU A 115 12.68 7.33 18.58
N ILE A 116 12.84 6.01 18.51
CA ILE A 116 13.26 5.30 17.30
C ILE A 116 12.06 4.81 16.51
N ASP A 117 12.04 5.11 15.21
CA ASP A 117 11.04 4.61 14.27
C ASP A 117 11.47 3.33 13.57
N ILE A 118 12.77 3.22 13.23
CA ILE A 118 13.32 2.09 12.48
C ILE A 118 14.64 1.65 13.09
N LEU A 119 14.78 0.34 13.33
CA LEU A 119 16.01 -0.30 13.79
C LEU A 119 16.68 -1.01 12.62
N TYR A 120 17.91 -0.64 12.32
CA TYR A 120 18.81 -1.35 11.41
C TYR A 120 19.87 -2.06 12.24
N ILE A 121 19.80 -3.37 12.32
CA ILE A 121 20.74 -4.17 13.11
C ILE A 121 21.45 -5.15 12.19
N ASP A 122 22.78 -5.08 12.10
CA ASP A 122 23.58 -6.09 11.41
C ASP A 122 24.18 -7.07 12.40
N PHE A 123 23.75 -8.33 12.34
CA PHE A 123 24.27 -9.40 13.18
C PHE A 123 25.50 -10.02 12.53
N LEU A 124 26.68 -9.69 13.05
CA LEU A 124 27.96 -10.14 12.54
C LEU A 124 28.46 -11.38 13.27
N ASN A 125 29.02 -12.33 12.55
CA ASN A 125 29.82 -13.38 13.13
C ASN A 125 31.28 -12.90 13.16
N THR A 126 31.65 -12.23 14.25
CA THR A 126 32.97 -11.60 14.36
C THR A 126 34.07 -12.59 14.72
N GLY A 127 33.72 -13.75 15.31
CA GLY A 127 34.65 -14.72 15.87
C GLY A 127 35.32 -14.25 17.17
N LEU A 128 34.86 -13.13 17.74
CA LEU A 128 35.33 -12.58 19.01
C LEU A 128 34.60 -13.21 20.20
N SER A 129 35.22 -13.18 21.35
CA SER A 129 34.67 -13.64 22.64
C SER A 129 34.11 -12.47 23.46
N ASP A 130 33.41 -12.76 24.55
CA ASP A 130 32.83 -11.73 25.42
C ASP A 130 33.91 -10.82 26.04
N GLU A 131 35.12 -11.34 26.28
CA GLU A 131 36.26 -10.56 26.77
C GLU A 131 36.77 -9.50 25.82
N ASP A 132 36.42 -9.61 24.54
CA ASP A 132 36.80 -8.66 23.49
C ASP A 132 35.88 -7.43 23.43
N PHE A 133 34.87 -7.36 24.31
CA PHE A 133 33.91 -6.26 24.38
C PHE A 133 33.89 -5.62 25.79
N ASP A 134 33.53 -4.33 25.84
CA ASP A 134 33.22 -3.59 27.05
C ASP A 134 31.94 -2.75 26.88
N THR A 135 31.40 -2.73 25.67
CA THR A 135 30.18 -1.99 25.30
C THR A 135 29.27 -2.91 24.52
N TYR A 136 28.01 -2.99 24.96
CA TYR A 136 26.99 -3.91 24.42
C TYR A 136 25.77 -3.15 23.95
N PHE A 137 25.06 -3.71 22.98
CA PHE A 137 23.78 -3.18 22.52
C PHE A 137 22.64 -3.76 23.38
N GLU A 138 21.89 -2.86 23.99
CA GLU A 138 20.66 -3.23 24.71
C GLU A 138 19.48 -3.13 23.73
N PHE A 139 18.80 -4.25 23.50
CA PHE A 139 17.62 -4.27 22.64
C PHE A 139 16.45 -3.53 23.29
N PRO A 140 15.54 -2.93 22.48
CA PRO A 140 14.32 -2.34 23.00
C PRO A 140 13.53 -3.33 23.86
N PRO A 141 12.91 -2.88 24.97
CA PRO A 141 12.06 -3.75 25.80
C PRO A 141 10.87 -4.29 25.01
N VAL A 142 10.31 -5.42 25.45
CA VAL A 142 9.21 -6.13 24.74
C VAL A 142 7.96 -5.27 24.56
N GLU A 143 7.75 -4.28 25.42
CA GLU A 143 6.66 -3.31 25.35
C GLU A 143 6.78 -2.37 24.13
N GLN A 144 8.01 -2.16 23.63
CA GLN A 144 8.23 -1.45 22.37
C GLN A 144 8.12 -2.46 21.22
N THR A 145 6.95 -2.52 20.60
CA THR A 145 6.68 -3.47 19.52
C THR A 145 7.40 -3.06 18.23
N TYR A 146 8.31 -3.89 17.77
CA TYR A 146 8.95 -3.78 16.46
C TYR A 146 8.59 -4.99 15.60
N ARG A 147 8.13 -4.76 14.39
CA ARG A 147 7.98 -5.83 13.38
C ARG A 147 9.26 -5.96 12.58
N THR A 148 9.83 -7.15 12.60
CA THR A 148 11.03 -7.46 11.83
C THR A 148 10.67 -7.69 10.36
N CYS A 149 11.24 -6.87 9.47
CA CYS A 149 11.30 -7.15 8.05
C CYS A 149 12.61 -7.88 7.76
N GLU A 150 12.53 -9.17 7.52
CA GLU A 150 13.69 -9.89 7.03
C GLU A 150 14.07 -9.41 5.63
N ASN A 151 15.31 -8.94 5.49
CA ASN A 151 16.05 -8.72 4.22
C ASN A 151 15.58 -7.60 3.30
N LEU A 152 16.09 -6.40 3.56
CA LEU A 152 16.29 -5.36 2.55
C LEU A 152 17.74 -5.35 2.00
N THR A 153 18.46 -6.45 2.12
CA THR A 153 19.80 -6.57 1.55
C THR A 153 19.79 -6.95 0.08
N ASP A 154 20.70 -6.35 -0.68
CA ASP A 154 21.05 -6.84 -2.01
C ASP A 154 21.39 -8.32 -1.94
N TYR A 155 20.73 -9.11 -2.76
CA TYR A 155 20.80 -10.55 -2.86
C TYR A 155 22.18 -11.07 -3.34
N ASN A 156 23.25 -10.64 -2.72
CA ASN A 156 24.53 -11.32 -2.87
C ASN A 156 24.62 -12.40 -1.80
N SER A 157 24.26 -13.62 -2.19
CA SER A 157 24.32 -14.85 -1.40
C SER A 157 25.71 -15.18 -0.80
N ASN A 158 26.70 -14.31 -0.94
CA ASN A 158 28.08 -14.46 -0.47
C ASN A 158 28.51 -13.40 0.54
N SER A 159 27.59 -12.56 1.07
CA SER A 159 27.96 -11.59 2.09
C SER A 159 27.97 -12.20 3.50
N ASN A 160 29.00 -11.91 4.28
CA ASN A 160 29.12 -12.32 5.70
C ASN A 160 28.30 -11.43 6.65
N ILE A 161 27.30 -10.71 6.14
CA ILE A 161 26.43 -9.82 6.91
C ILE A 161 25.01 -10.39 6.94
N ASN A 162 24.33 -10.20 8.06
CA ASN A 162 22.94 -10.62 8.25
C ASN A 162 22.11 -9.45 8.82
N PRO A 163 21.85 -8.40 8.04
CA PRO A 163 21.12 -7.25 8.52
C PRO A 163 19.65 -7.56 8.70
N VAL A 164 19.12 -7.14 9.83
CA VAL A 164 17.71 -7.17 10.19
C VAL A 164 17.21 -5.75 10.28
N ILE A 165 16.09 -5.44 9.63
CA ILE A 165 15.42 -4.17 9.76
C ILE A 165 14.10 -4.40 10.47
N SER A 166 13.94 -3.72 11.59
CA SER A 166 12.75 -3.80 12.43
C SER A 166 12.08 -2.43 12.46
N TYR A 167 10.83 -2.37 12.06
CA TYR A 167 10.02 -1.16 12.13
C TYR A 167 9.24 -1.16 13.43
N ARG A 168 9.23 -0.02 14.11
CA ARG A 168 8.37 0.15 15.28
C ARG A 168 6.92 -0.01 14.83
N GLU A 169 6.20 -0.85 15.56
CA GLU A 169 4.76 -1.00 15.39
C GLU A 169 4.07 0.25 15.97
N ARG A 170 4.13 1.35 15.23
CA ARG A 170 3.26 2.49 15.51
C ARG A 170 1.83 2.05 15.21
N THR A 171 0.87 2.63 15.89
CA THR A 171 -0.57 2.54 15.60
C THR A 171 -0.93 3.02 14.17
N VAL A 172 0.02 3.53 13.43
CA VAL A 172 -0.12 3.86 12.01
C VAL A 172 0.11 2.59 11.19
N VAL A 173 -0.96 1.86 10.96
CA VAL A 173 -0.98 0.81 9.93
C VAL A 173 -0.68 1.48 8.60
N THR A 174 0.45 1.13 8.00
CA THR A 174 0.73 1.60 6.66
C THR A 174 0.35 0.52 5.68
N THR A 175 -0.58 0.84 4.80
CA THR A 175 -0.93 0.04 3.62
C THR A 175 0.32 -0.47 2.90
N ASP A 176 1.32 0.39 2.80
CA ASP A 176 2.58 0.10 2.15
C ASP A 176 3.37 -1.03 2.79
N TYR A 177 3.39 -1.13 4.13
CA TYR A 177 4.15 -2.17 4.82
C TYR A 177 3.68 -3.59 4.43
N ASP A 178 2.37 -3.85 4.56
CA ASP A 178 1.81 -5.17 4.24
C ASP A 178 1.92 -5.49 2.75
N TYR A 179 1.72 -4.47 1.90
CA TYR A 179 1.90 -4.60 0.46
C TYR A 179 3.36 -4.91 0.08
N LEU A 180 4.35 -4.19 0.62
CA LEU A 180 5.77 -4.44 0.35
C LEU A 180 6.22 -5.80 0.91
N SER A 181 5.67 -6.22 2.04
CA SER A 181 5.90 -7.55 2.62
C SER A 181 5.41 -8.65 1.69
N LEU A 182 4.22 -8.51 1.09
CA LEU A 182 3.71 -9.42 0.06
C LEU A 182 4.64 -9.45 -1.16
N MET A 183 5.05 -8.29 -1.70
CA MET A 183 5.98 -8.23 -2.83
C MET A 183 7.28 -8.96 -2.53
N ASN A 184 7.87 -8.73 -1.36
CA ASN A 184 9.11 -9.37 -0.93
C ASN A 184 8.93 -10.88 -0.79
N LYS A 185 7.80 -11.34 -0.24
CA LYS A 185 7.45 -12.76 -0.13
C LYS A 185 7.37 -13.43 -1.51
N ILE A 186 6.77 -12.77 -2.51
CA ILE A 186 6.70 -13.27 -3.88
C ILE A 186 8.10 -13.36 -4.50
N ILE A 187 8.93 -12.32 -4.34
CA ILE A 187 10.29 -12.30 -4.91
C ILE A 187 11.15 -13.42 -4.31
N LYS A 188 11.05 -13.67 -3.00
CA LYS A 188 11.87 -14.68 -2.31
C LYS A 188 11.39 -16.11 -2.53
N ASN A 189 10.09 -16.33 -2.41
CA ASN A 189 9.51 -17.67 -2.29
C ASN A 189 8.73 -18.09 -3.54
N GLY A 190 8.47 -17.14 -4.45
CA GLY A 190 7.68 -17.35 -5.66
C GLY A 190 8.33 -18.38 -6.58
N LYS A 191 7.49 -19.25 -7.17
CA LYS A 191 7.89 -20.19 -8.20
C LYS A 191 7.61 -19.62 -9.57
N THR A 192 8.51 -19.90 -10.52
CA THR A 192 8.31 -19.48 -11.91
C THR A 192 7.12 -20.19 -12.51
N LYS A 193 6.20 -19.42 -13.10
CA LYS A 193 5.11 -19.91 -13.93
C LYS A 193 5.17 -19.27 -15.31
N HIS A 194 4.81 -20.06 -16.32
CA HIS A 194 4.65 -19.60 -17.70
C HIS A 194 3.17 -19.36 -17.96
N THR A 195 2.82 -18.12 -18.25
CA THR A 195 1.43 -17.72 -18.50
C THR A 195 1.29 -17.18 -19.92
N ARG A 196 0.05 -17.00 -20.37
CA ARG A 196 -0.25 -16.34 -21.65
C ARG A 196 0.42 -14.96 -21.78
N ALA A 197 0.49 -14.22 -20.69
CA ALA A 197 1.04 -12.85 -20.65
C ALA A 197 2.53 -12.78 -20.31
N GLY A 198 3.21 -13.93 -20.19
CA GLY A 198 4.64 -14.01 -19.91
C GLY A 198 4.98 -14.83 -18.66
N GLU A 199 6.25 -14.81 -18.29
CA GLU A 199 6.74 -15.50 -17.10
C GLU A 199 6.51 -14.67 -15.83
N THR A 200 6.10 -15.34 -14.76
CA THR A 200 5.85 -14.74 -13.45
C THR A 200 6.61 -15.48 -12.35
N LEU A 201 6.90 -14.77 -11.24
CA LEU A 201 7.11 -15.38 -9.93
C LEU A 201 5.76 -15.36 -9.22
N SER A 202 5.33 -16.50 -8.66
CA SER A 202 3.99 -16.65 -8.07
C SER A 202 4.02 -17.41 -6.75
N ILE A 203 3.16 -16.97 -5.81
CA ILE A 203 2.77 -17.69 -4.59
C ILE A 203 1.25 -17.83 -4.58
N PHE A 204 0.73 -18.75 -3.77
CA PHE A 204 -0.72 -19.03 -3.73
C PHE A 204 -1.29 -18.91 -2.33
N GLY A 205 -2.37 -18.14 -2.21
CA GLY A 205 -3.15 -18.02 -0.98
C GLY A 205 -2.58 -17.01 0.03
N GLU A 206 -2.89 -15.72 -0.14
CA GLU A 206 -2.50 -14.66 0.78
C GLU A 206 -3.73 -13.87 1.25
N MET A 207 -3.63 -13.24 2.42
CA MET A 207 -4.65 -12.35 2.94
C MET A 207 -4.00 -11.08 3.48
N LEU A 208 -4.55 -9.92 3.09
CA LEU A 208 -4.20 -8.62 3.66
C LEU A 208 -5.44 -7.97 4.27
N SER A 209 -5.22 -7.09 5.25
CA SER A 209 -6.29 -6.40 5.98
C SER A 209 -5.88 -4.96 6.27
N PHE A 210 -6.80 -4.02 6.03
CA PHE A 210 -6.55 -2.58 6.14
C PHE A 210 -7.67 -1.89 6.91
N ASP A 211 -7.31 -1.16 7.96
CA ASP A 211 -8.23 -0.39 8.80
C ASP A 211 -8.52 0.98 8.16
N LEU A 212 -9.73 1.18 7.65
CA LEU A 212 -10.16 2.40 6.98
C LEU A 212 -10.28 3.62 7.91
N ARG A 213 -10.38 3.41 9.22
CA ARG A 213 -10.43 4.50 10.21
C ARG A 213 -9.11 5.25 10.30
N LYS A 214 -8.01 4.59 9.95
CA LYS A 214 -6.65 5.13 9.98
C LYS A 214 -6.28 5.91 8.70
N GLY A 215 -7.15 5.90 7.70
CA GLY A 215 -6.98 6.59 6.43
C GLY A 215 -7.31 5.71 5.23
N LEU A 216 -7.26 6.30 4.06
CA LEU A 216 -7.51 5.58 2.80
C LEU A 216 -6.30 4.71 2.45
N PRO A 217 -6.45 3.39 2.27
CA PRO A 217 -5.36 2.50 1.89
C PRO A 217 -4.96 2.66 0.42
N ILE A 218 -4.28 3.76 0.13
CA ILE A 218 -3.63 4.05 -1.14
C ILE A 218 -2.12 4.03 -0.94
N LEU A 219 -1.38 3.36 -1.82
CA LEU A 219 0.08 3.24 -1.67
C LEU A 219 0.77 4.59 -1.74
N THR A 220 1.73 4.80 -0.86
CA THR A 220 2.63 5.96 -0.85
C THR A 220 4.03 5.62 -1.37
N THR A 221 4.43 4.36 -1.38
CA THR A 221 5.73 3.91 -1.92
C THR A 221 5.82 3.97 -3.44
N LYS A 222 4.72 4.15 -4.13
CA LYS A 222 4.63 4.61 -5.52
C LYS A 222 3.40 5.48 -5.71
N LYS A 223 3.44 6.39 -6.69
CA LYS A 223 2.25 7.16 -7.05
C LYS A 223 1.21 6.25 -7.73
N VAL A 224 0.00 6.21 -7.19
CA VAL A 224 -1.17 5.53 -7.77
C VAL A 224 -2.01 6.55 -8.55
N TYR A 225 -2.43 6.21 -9.77
CA TYR A 225 -3.28 7.07 -10.60
C TYR A 225 -4.76 6.90 -10.19
N SER A 226 -5.15 7.57 -9.12
CA SER A 226 -6.48 7.44 -8.50
C SER A 226 -7.63 7.88 -9.40
N LYS A 227 -7.41 8.83 -10.31
CA LYS A 227 -8.44 9.27 -11.26
C LYS A 227 -9.00 8.11 -12.06
N GLY A 228 -8.13 7.30 -12.67
CA GLY A 228 -8.55 6.12 -13.44
C GLY A 228 -9.33 5.11 -12.60
N CYS A 229 -8.88 4.86 -11.38
CA CYS A 229 -9.54 3.96 -10.44
C CYS A 229 -10.98 4.42 -10.10
N ILE A 230 -11.17 5.72 -9.81
CA ILE A 230 -12.50 6.28 -9.51
C ILE A 230 -13.43 6.17 -10.74
N HIS A 231 -12.94 6.52 -11.95
CA HIS A 231 -13.75 6.39 -13.16
C HIS A 231 -14.13 4.94 -13.46
N GLU A 232 -13.20 4.00 -13.27
CA GLU A 232 -13.50 2.57 -13.45
C GLU A 232 -14.57 2.09 -12.47
N LEU A 233 -14.44 2.43 -11.17
CA LEU A 233 -15.43 2.06 -10.16
C LEU A 233 -16.83 2.62 -10.50
N LEU A 234 -16.91 3.89 -10.90
CA LEU A 234 -18.18 4.51 -11.31
C LEU A 234 -18.76 3.84 -12.56
N TRP A 235 -17.92 3.51 -13.54
CA TRP A 235 -18.30 2.79 -14.74
C TRP A 235 -18.91 1.40 -14.40
N ILE A 236 -18.30 0.65 -13.48
CA ILE A 236 -18.82 -0.63 -12.99
C ILE A 236 -20.17 -0.43 -12.27
N LEU A 237 -20.28 0.57 -11.38
CA LEU A 237 -21.50 0.86 -10.62
C LEU A 237 -22.68 1.30 -11.50
N HIS A 238 -22.41 1.92 -12.64
CA HIS A 238 -23.46 2.25 -13.64
C HIS A 238 -23.87 1.04 -14.50
N GLY A 239 -23.22 -0.11 -14.33
CA GLY A 239 -23.53 -1.33 -15.11
C GLY A 239 -23.05 -1.29 -16.55
N ASP A 240 -22.15 -0.37 -16.87
CA ASP A 240 -21.61 -0.20 -18.22
C ASP A 240 -20.57 -1.30 -18.52
N THR A 241 -20.48 -1.68 -19.79
CA THR A 241 -19.53 -2.67 -20.31
C THR A 241 -18.73 -2.13 -21.49
N ASN A 242 -19.03 -0.92 -21.95
CA ASN A 242 -18.34 -0.26 -23.05
C ASN A 242 -17.30 0.72 -22.54
N ILE A 243 -16.08 0.65 -23.07
CA ILE A 243 -14.96 1.46 -22.63
C ILE A 243 -15.03 2.93 -23.05
N LYS A 244 -16.03 3.35 -23.81
CA LYS A 244 -16.13 4.74 -24.29
C LYS A 244 -16.05 5.76 -23.16
N TYR A 245 -16.84 5.58 -22.09
CA TYR A 245 -16.79 6.46 -20.92
C TYR A 245 -15.39 6.56 -20.34
N LEU A 246 -14.67 5.45 -20.25
CA LEU A 246 -13.30 5.41 -19.72
C LEU A 246 -12.33 6.17 -20.62
N VAL A 247 -12.40 5.95 -21.94
CA VAL A 247 -11.56 6.63 -22.93
C VAL A 247 -11.80 8.15 -22.90
N GLU A 248 -13.06 8.61 -22.89
CA GLU A 248 -13.43 10.02 -22.80
C GLU A 248 -12.95 10.69 -21.50
N ASN A 249 -12.76 9.92 -20.42
CA ASN A 249 -12.22 10.39 -19.16
C ASN A 249 -10.70 10.14 -18.99
N ASN A 250 -10.00 9.84 -20.11
CA ASN A 250 -8.56 9.58 -20.15
C ASN A 250 -8.14 8.41 -19.24
N THR A 251 -8.94 7.34 -19.24
CA THR A 251 -8.70 6.09 -18.50
C THR A 251 -8.59 4.95 -19.50
N HIS A 252 -7.36 4.45 -19.69
CA HIS A 252 -6.99 3.55 -20.81
C HIS A 252 -6.65 2.12 -20.36
N ILE A 253 -7.09 1.73 -19.16
CA ILE A 253 -6.73 0.45 -18.55
C ILE A 253 -7.37 -0.75 -19.24
N TRP A 254 -8.49 -0.56 -19.96
CA TRP A 254 -9.22 -1.59 -20.68
C TRP A 254 -9.02 -1.58 -22.20
N ASP A 255 -8.26 -0.62 -22.73
CA ASP A 255 -8.10 -0.43 -24.19
C ASP A 255 -7.52 -1.67 -24.88
N ASP A 256 -6.49 -2.29 -24.27
CA ASP A 256 -5.82 -3.46 -24.84
C ASP A 256 -6.70 -4.71 -24.80
N ASP A 257 -7.47 -4.90 -23.73
CA ASP A 257 -8.40 -6.02 -23.62
C ASP A 257 -9.56 -5.89 -24.59
N ALA A 258 -10.14 -4.68 -24.73
CA ALA A 258 -11.21 -4.41 -25.69
C ALA A 258 -10.74 -4.59 -27.14
N TYR A 259 -9.54 -4.06 -27.45
CA TYR A 259 -8.95 -4.21 -28.78
C TYR A 259 -8.64 -5.67 -29.12
N ARG A 260 -8.05 -6.42 -28.19
CA ARG A 260 -7.79 -7.85 -28.35
C ARG A 260 -9.09 -8.63 -28.56
N TYR A 261 -10.12 -8.38 -27.74
CA TYR A 261 -11.43 -9.02 -27.88
C TYR A 261 -12.05 -8.78 -29.26
N TYR A 262 -12.00 -7.52 -29.73
CA TYR A 262 -12.45 -7.15 -31.07
C TYR A 262 -11.69 -7.93 -32.16
N LEU A 263 -10.36 -7.93 -32.10
CA LEU A 263 -9.54 -8.65 -33.10
C LEU A 263 -9.84 -10.15 -33.12
N GLN A 264 -9.95 -10.78 -31.96
CA GLN A 264 -10.26 -12.20 -31.86
C GLN A 264 -11.63 -12.54 -32.43
N LYS A 265 -12.63 -11.69 -32.20
CA LYS A 265 -14.00 -11.94 -32.61
C LYS A 265 -14.28 -11.62 -34.07
N PHE A 266 -13.64 -10.61 -34.64
CA PHE A 266 -14.00 -10.08 -35.96
C PHE A 266 -12.86 -10.04 -36.99
N GLU A 267 -11.63 -10.21 -36.57
CA GLU A 267 -10.46 -10.06 -37.45
C GLU A 267 -9.39 -11.12 -37.22
N SER A 268 -9.72 -12.28 -36.63
CA SER A 268 -8.76 -13.37 -36.41
C SER A 268 -8.09 -13.84 -37.71
N ASP A 269 -8.87 -13.92 -38.80
CA ASP A 269 -8.46 -14.50 -40.08
C ASP A 269 -8.09 -13.43 -41.14
N LYS A 270 -8.02 -12.15 -40.76
CA LYS A 270 -7.66 -11.06 -41.69
C LYS A 270 -6.16 -10.86 -41.77
N ASP A 271 -5.63 -10.73 -42.99
CA ASP A 271 -4.22 -10.37 -43.24
C ASP A 271 -3.91 -8.94 -42.78
N VAL A 272 -4.85 -8.00 -42.98
CA VAL A 272 -4.71 -6.62 -42.54
C VAL A 272 -5.74 -6.33 -41.45
N LYS A 273 -5.23 -6.06 -40.25
CA LYS A 273 -6.05 -5.79 -39.06
C LYS A 273 -6.24 -4.30 -38.83
N THR A 274 -7.37 -3.93 -38.26
CA THR A 274 -7.62 -2.59 -37.72
C THR A 274 -6.54 -2.25 -36.69
N THR A 275 -5.91 -1.08 -36.76
CA THR A 275 -4.93 -0.66 -35.75
C THR A 275 -5.63 -0.26 -34.45
N LYS A 276 -4.90 -0.29 -33.32
CA LYS A 276 -5.45 0.12 -32.02
C LYS A 276 -5.99 1.58 -32.07
N GLU A 277 -5.28 2.49 -32.75
CA GLU A 277 -5.71 3.86 -32.92
C GLU A 277 -7.03 3.96 -33.69
N GLN A 278 -7.15 3.24 -34.81
CA GLN A 278 -8.39 3.16 -35.58
C GLN A 278 -9.53 2.56 -34.73
N PHE A 279 -9.25 1.52 -33.95
CA PHE A 279 -10.22 0.92 -33.04
C PHE A 279 -10.73 1.94 -32.01
N ILE A 280 -9.83 2.65 -31.30
CA ILE A 280 -10.21 3.68 -30.32
C ILE A 280 -11.03 4.81 -30.95
N ASN A 281 -10.67 5.25 -32.16
CA ASN A 281 -11.47 6.25 -32.91
C ASN A 281 -12.90 5.75 -33.17
N ARG A 282 -13.08 4.45 -33.42
CA ARG A 282 -14.41 3.84 -33.61
C ARG A 282 -15.17 3.69 -32.30
N VAL A 283 -14.49 3.43 -31.21
CA VAL A 283 -15.07 3.45 -29.84
C VAL A 283 -15.69 4.83 -29.54
N ILE A 284 -14.91 5.90 -29.76
CA ILE A 284 -15.37 7.28 -29.51
C ILE A 284 -16.61 7.59 -30.35
N LYS A 285 -16.65 7.15 -31.62
CA LYS A 285 -17.79 7.36 -32.55
C LYS A 285 -18.98 6.45 -32.24
N GLN A 286 -18.82 5.44 -31.39
CA GLN A 286 -19.83 4.38 -31.17
C GLN A 286 -20.22 3.63 -32.45
N ASP A 287 -19.23 3.36 -33.30
CA ASP A 287 -19.45 2.53 -34.48
C ASP A 287 -19.97 1.14 -34.08
N ILE A 288 -20.76 0.54 -34.97
CA ILE A 288 -21.37 -0.78 -34.77
C ILE A 288 -20.98 -1.76 -35.87
N ILE A 289 -21.05 -3.06 -35.54
CA ILE A 289 -20.98 -4.17 -36.49
C ILE A 289 -22.21 -5.04 -36.30
N HIS A 290 -22.90 -5.34 -37.40
CA HIS A 290 -23.92 -6.39 -37.43
C HIS A 290 -23.26 -7.71 -37.78
N TYR A 291 -23.49 -8.74 -36.97
CA TYR A 291 -22.92 -10.07 -37.18
C TYR A 291 -23.88 -11.17 -36.76
N VAL A 292 -23.64 -12.37 -37.26
CA VAL A 292 -24.39 -13.58 -36.88
C VAL A 292 -23.37 -14.58 -36.31
N GLU A 293 -23.64 -15.16 -35.17
CA GLU A 293 -22.80 -16.22 -34.60
C GLU A 293 -23.16 -17.56 -35.24
N ASP A 294 -22.17 -18.44 -35.40
CA ASP A 294 -22.36 -19.77 -35.97
C ASP A 294 -23.43 -20.53 -35.18
N GLY A 295 -24.47 -21.00 -35.90
CA GLY A 295 -25.59 -21.74 -35.32
C GLY A 295 -26.73 -20.84 -34.75
N ASP A 296 -26.61 -19.50 -34.81
CA ASP A 296 -27.68 -18.58 -34.47
C ASP A 296 -28.35 -18.07 -35.77
N MET A 297 -29.68 -17.92 -35.75
CA MET A 297 -30.42 -17.33 -36.88
C MET A 297 -30.66 -15.82 -36.71
N ASN A 298 -30.29 -15.26 -35.58
CA ASN A 298 -30.54 -13.86 -35.25
C ASN A 298 -29.28 -13.00 -35.47
N SER A 299 -29.46 -11.86 -36.11
CA SER A 299 -28.40 -10.84 -36.21
C SER A 299 -28.17 -10.18 -34.84
N LYS A 300 -26.90 -10.15 -34.42
CA LYS A 300 -26.43 -9.45 -33.21
C LYS A 300 -25.72 -8.17 -33.58
N ILE A 301 -25.64 -7.25 -32.64
CA ILE A 301 -24.94 -5.96 -32.80
C ILE A 301 -23.77 -5.95 -31.83
N TYR A 302 -22.59 -5.63 -32.32
CA TYR A 302 -21.42 -5.30 -31.50
C TYR A 302 -21.16 -3.80 -31.62
N THR A 303 -21.06 -3.11 -30.50
CA THR A 303 -20.63 -1.72 -30.43
C THR A 303 -19.14 -1.67 -30.12
N PHE A 304 -18.37 -0.90 -30.88
CA PHE A 304 -16.93 -0.79 -30.63
C PHE A 304 -16.64 -0.38 -29.18
N GLY A 305 -15.75 -1.11 -28.54
CA GLY A 305 -15.39 -0.92 -27.16
C GLY A 305 -16.21 -1.74 -26.15
N ASP A 306 -17.20 -2.51 -26.60
CA ASP A 306 -17.91 -3.43 -25.72
C ASP A 306 -17.02 -4.63 -25.35
N LEU A 307 -16.95 -4.89 -24.04
CA LEU A 307 -16.16 -5.98 -23.42
C LEU A 307 -16.99 -7.25 -23.18
N GLY A 308 -18.26 -7.26 -23.59
CA GLY A 308 -19.20 -8.30 -23.19
C GLY A 308 -19.66 -8.15 -21.73
N PRO A 309 -20.23 -9.21 -21.13
CA PRO A 309 -20.90 -9.13 -19.83
C PRO A 309 -19.92 -9.09 -18.63
N VAL A 310 -18.96 -8.14 -18.64
CA VAL A 310 -17.97 -7.95 -17.59
C VAL A 310 -18.55 -7.34 -16.31
N TYR A 311 -17.75 -6.99 -15.32
CA TYR A 311 -18.09 -6.52 -13.99
C TYR A 311 -19.37 -5.71 -13.84
N GLY A 312 -19.54 -4.64 -14.61
CA GLY A 312 -20.71 -3.75 -14.52
C GLY A 312 -22.00 -4.51 -14.77
N LYS A 313 -22.06 -5.29 -15.86
CA LYS A 313 -23.20 -6.14 -16.19
C LYS A 313 -23.54 -7.13 -15.05
N GLN A 314 -22.53 -7.78 -14.48
CA GLN A 314 -22.76 -8.77 -13.43
C GLN A 314 -23.22 -8.12 -12.12
N TRP A 315 -22.65 -7.00 -11.71
CA TRP A 315 -22.99 -6.32 -10.47
C TRP A 315 -24.38 -5.69 -10.49
N VAL A 316 -24.78 -5.12 -11.64
CA VAL A 316 -25.96 -4.26 -11.73
C VAL A 316 -27.12 -4.91 -12.47
N ASN A 317 -26.88 -5.93 -13.28
CA ASN A 317 -27.92 -6.59 -14.06
C ASN A 317 -27.64 -8.07 -14.33
N TRP A 318 -27.38 -8.87 -13.30
CA TRP A 318 -27.28 -10.32 -13.46
C TRP A 318 -28.69 -10.91 -13.68
N ASN A 319 -29.05 -11.13 -14.93
CA ASN A 319 -30.38 -11.63 -15.31
C ASN A 319 -31.55 -10.82 -14.69
N GLY A 320 -31.44 -9.50 -14.68
CA GLY A 320 -32.44 -8.62 -14.09
C GLY A 320 -32.21 -8.30 -12.61
N ILE A 321 -31.25 -8.92 -11.96
CA ILE A 321 -30.93 -8.71 -10.54
C ILE A 321 -29.82 -7.65 -10.42
N ASN A 322 -30.09 -6.57 -9.69
CA ASN A 322 -29.09 -5.60 -9.29
C ASN A 322 -28.53 -5.96 -7.90
N GLN A 323 -27.37 -6.63 -7.89
CA GLN A 323 -26.73 -7.11 -6.66
C GLN A 323 -26.32 -5.97 -5.73
N VAL A 324 -25.91 -4.81 -6.29
CA VAL A 324 -25.49 -3.64 -5.50
C VAL A 324 -26.67 -3.05 -4.75
N LYS A 325 -27.82 -2.87 -5.42
CA LYS A 325 -29.05 -2.39 -4.77
C LYS A 325 -29.59 -3.37 -3.73
N GLU A 326 -29.55 -4.66 -4.03
CA GLU A 326 -29.96 -5.69 -3.05
C GLU A 326 -29.06 -5.71 -1.82
N LEU A 327 -27.73 -5.57 -2.02
CA LEU A 327 -26.78 -5.46 -0.91
C LEU A 327 -27.11 -4.25 -0.03
N ILE A 328 -27.26 -3.05 -0.61
CA ILE A 328 -27.59 -1.83 0.13
C ILE A 328 -28.93 -1.97 0.86
N HIS A 329 -29.93 -2.56 0.23
CA HIS A 329 -31.21 -2.83 0.86
C HIS A 329 -31.06 -3.74 2.08
N LYS A 330 -30.34 -4.85 1.95
CA LYS A 330 -30.08 -5.79 3.05
C LYS A 330 -29.26 -5.16 4.18
N LEU A 331 -28.22 -4.39 3.86
CA LEU A 331 -27.43 -3.66 4.87
C LEU A 331 -28.32 -2.75 5.74
N LYS A 332 -29.34 -2.13 5.14
CA LYS A 332 -30.29 -1.26 5.87
C LYS A 332 -31.38 -2.01 6.64
N THR A 333 -31.77 -3.21 6.21
CA THR A 333 -32.94 -3.92 6.73
C THR A 333 -32.60 -5.19 7.51
N ASN A 334 -31.49 -5.83 7.21
CA ASN A 334 -31.01 -7.06 7.84
C ASN A 334 -29.48 -7.14 7.80
N PRO A 335 -28.78 -6.28 8.55
CA PRO A 335 -27.30 -6.16 8.51
C PRO A 335 -26.57 -7.44 8.95
N ASP A 336 -27.23 -8.34 9.70
CA ASP A 336 -26.67 -9.62 10.14
C ASP A 336 -26.80 -10.76 9.10
N ASP A 337 -27.35 -10.49 7.91
CA ASP A 337 -27.45 -11.50 6.84
C ASP A 337 -26.06 -11.94 6.38
N ARG A 338 -25.80 -13.26 6.42
CA ARG A 338 -24.54 -13.86 5.95
C ARG A 338 -24.41 -13.91 4.42
N ARG A 339 -25.44 -13.48 3.67
CA ARG A 339 -25.51 -13.41 2.20
C ARG A 339 -25.38 -11.98 1.69
N LEU A 340 -24.65 -11.14 2.39
CA LEU A 340 -24.26 -9.80 1.96
C LEU A 340 -23.07 -9.95 0.99
N MET A 341 -23.38 -10.20 -0.28
CA MET A 341 -22.37 -10.58 -1.29
C MET A 341 -22.68 -9.96 -2.65
N ILE A 342 -21.61 -9.67 -3.42
CA ILE A 342 -21.68 -9.32 -4.84
C ILE A 342 -20.74 -10.26 -5.60
N SER A 343 -21.24 -10.98 -6.61
CA SER A 343 -20.46 -11.88 -7.46
C SER A 343 -20.33 -11.34 -8.88
N ALA A 344 -19.15 -11.44 -9.45
CA ALA A 344 -18.91 -11.18 -10.86
C ALA A 344 -18.67 -12.48 -11.66
N TRP A 345 -18.54 -13.62 -10.98
CA TRP A 345 -18.22 -14.90 -11.61
C TRP A 345 -19.46 -15.61 -12.10
N ASN A 346 -19.91 -15.27 -13.31
CA ASN A 346 -21.04 -15.90 -13.96
C ASN A 346 -20.57 -17.00 -14.92
N VAL A 347 -20.65 -18.25 -14.50
CA VAL A 347 -20.18 -19.41 -15.28
C VAL A 347 -20.90 -19.51 -16.65
N GLY A 348 -22.15 -19.06 -16.73
CA GLY A 348 -22.92 -19.08 -17.98
C GLY A 348 -22.46 -18.08 -19.04
N GLU A 349 -21.86 -16.96 -18.62
CA GLU A 349 -21.47 -15.85 -19.50
C GLU A 349 -19.95 -15.63 -19.58
N ILE A 350 -19.15 -16.39 -18.85
CA ILE A 350 -17.71 -16.13 -18.72
C ILE A 350 -16.94 -16.22 -20.05
N LYS A 351 -17.45 -16.99 -21.00
CA LYS A 351 -16.85 -17.15 -22.33
C LYS A 351 -17.08 -15.94 -23.25
N ASP A 352 -18.10 -15.14 -22.92
CA ASP A 352 -18.50 -13.96 -23.70
C ASP A 352 -17.82 -12.69 -23.19
N MET A 353 -17.02 -12.80 -22.11
CA MET A 353 -16.27 -11.70 -21.53
C MET A 353 -14.91 -11.52 -22.22
N ALA A 354 -14.55 -10.28 -22.52
CA ALA A 354 -13.20 -9.95 -23.03
C ALA A 354 -12.11 -10.39 -22.05
N LEU A 355 -12.40 -10.32 -20.75
CA LEU A 355 -11.54 -10.79 -19.67
C LEU A 355 -12.40 -11.34 -18.52
N PRO A 356 -12.26 -12.63 -18.15
CA PRO A 356 -12.90 -13.16 -16.96
C PRO A 356 -12.46 -12.42 -15.69
N PRO A 357 -13.38 -12.14 -14.74
CA PRO A 357 -13.11 -11.32 -13.57
C PRO A 357 -11.91 -11.81 -12.74
N CYS A 358 -10.97 -10.94 -12.45
CA CYS A 358 -9.85 -11.22 -11.54
C CYS A 358 -10.31 -11.19 -10.08
N HIS A 359 -10.95 -10.11 -9.66
CA HIS A 359 -11.70 -10.01 -8.41
C HIS A 359 -13.16 -10.41 -8.67
N TYR A 360 -13.53 -11.57 -8.16
CA TYR A 360 -14.75 -12.26 -8.61
C TYR A 360 -15.90 -12.26 -7.61
N LEU A 361 -15.62 -11.95 -6.34
CA LEU A 361 -16.59 -11.97 -5.25
C LEU A 361 -16.21 -10.92 -4.21
N SER A 362 -17.20 -10.23 -3.65
CA SER A 362 -17.05 -9.47 -2.41
C SER A 362 -18.12 -9.89 -1.40
N GLN A 363 -17.72 -9.97 -0.12
CA GLN A 363 -18.58 -10.22 1.02
C GLN A 363 -18.49 -9.06 1.99
N TRP A 364 -19.62 -8.70 2.56
CA TRP A 364 -19.77 -7.55 3.44
C TRP A 364 -20.18 -8.00 4.84
N TYR A 365 -19.73 -7.25 5.84
CA TYR A 365 -19.94 -7.60 7.22
C TYR A 365 -20.17 -6.35 8.06
N VAL A 366 -21.14 -6.42 8.97
CA VAL A 366 -21.52 -5.32 9.85
C VAL A 366 -21.14 -5.68 11.28
N THR A 367 -20.62 -4.69 12.02
CA THR A 367 -20.28 -4.81 13.45
C THR A 367 -20.93 -3.66 14.21
N GLU A 368 -21.59 -3.93 15.33
CA GLU A 368 -22.16 -2.89 16.18
C GLU A 368 -21.05 -2.07 16.86
N MET A 369 -21.29 -0.77 16.96
CA MET A 369 -20.45 0.16 17.71
C MET A 369 -20.96 0.28 19.14
N ASN A 370 -20.04 0.23 20.11
CA ASN A 370 -20.39 0.57 21.48
C ASN A 370 -20.50 2.10 21.66
N ASN A 371 -21.01 2.54 22.80
CA ASN A 371 -21.22 3.98 23.07
C ASN A 371 -19.92 4.79 23.00
N TYR A 372 -18.80 4.24 23.44
CA TYR A 372 -17.49 4.91 23.37
C TYR A 372 -17.07 5.14 21.92
N GLU A 373 -17.14 4.12 21.07
CA GLU A 373 -16.82 4.20 19.64
C GLU A 373 -17.73 5.18 18.89
N ARG A 374 -19.01 5.26 19.27
CA ARG A 374 -19.95 6.26 18.74
C ARG A 374 -19.57 7.67 19.14
N ASN A 375 -19.12 7.89 20.37
CA ASN A 375 -18.60 9.17 20.83
C ASN A 375 -17.32 9.56 20.12
N GLU A 376 -16.39 8.63 19.85
CA GLU A 376 -15.20 8.88 19.02
C GLU A 376 -15.60 9.35 17.61
N GLU A 377 -16.56 8.69 16.96
CA GLU A 377 -17.07 9.09 15.65
C GLU A 377 -17.74 10.48 15.71
N TYR A 378 -18.48 10.80 16.77
CA TYR A 378 -19.05 12.11 17.02
C TYR A 378 -17.95 13.18 17.10
N HIS A 379 -16.92 12.97 17.92
CA HIS A 379 -15.81 13.91 18.07
C HIS A 379 -15.09 14.12 16.71
N LYS A 380 -14.88 13.06 15.97
CA LYS A 380 -14.27 13.10 14.64
C LYS A 380 -15.13 13.91 13.65
N ARG A 381 -16.43 13.68 13.59
CA ARG A 381 -17.36 14.37 12.66
C ARG A 381 -17.47 15.85 12.92
N TYR A 382 -17.48 16.24 14.18
CA TYR A 382 -17.67 17.63 14.60
C TYR A 382 -16.36 18.35 14.98
N ASN A 383 -15.22 17.68 14.82
CA ASN A 383 -13.88 18.21 15.14
C ASN A 383 -13.77 18.74 16.58
N ILE A 384 -14.31 17.98 17.54
CA ILE A 384 -14.35 18.31 18.96
C ILE A 384 -13.09 17.74 19.63
N ASN A 385 -12.38 18.56 20.43
CA ASN A 385 -11.25 18.07 21.22
C ASN A 385 -11.71 17.09 22.32
N VAL A 386 -11.01 15.99 22.46
CA VAL A 386 -11.32 14.87 23.39
C VAL A 386 -11.23 15.27 24.87
N ASP A 387 -10.69 16.46 25.19
CA ASP A 387 -10.57 16.99 26.56
C ASP A 387 -11.91 17.39 27.20
N ASP A 388 -12.98 17.50 26.43
CA ASP A 388 -14.34 17.66 26.96
C ASP A 388 -14.90 16.26 27.32
N ASN A 389 -14.58 15.79 28.53
CA ASN A 389 -14.82 14.45 29.08
C ASN A 389 -16.31 14.06 29.24
N LYS A 390 -17.25 14.69 28.56
CA LYS A 390 -18.67 14.31 28.61
C LYS A 390 -19.01 13.39 27.44
N LEU A 391 -19.08 12.08 27.72
CA LEU A 391 -19.67 11.16 26.78
C LEU A 391 -21.19 11.42 26.65
N LEU A 392 -21.66 11.52 25.41
CA LEU A 392 -23.07 11.60 25.09
C LEU A 392 -23.72 10.22 25.25
N SER A 393 -25.00 10.20 25.66
CA SER A 393 -25.81 8.98 25.68
C SER A 393 -26.13 8.52 24.26
N ASP A 394 -26.56 7.26 24.11
CA ASP A 394 -26.96 6.74 22.80
C ASP A 394 -28.12 7.52 22.21
N GLU A 395 -29.11 7.98 23.04
CA GLU A 395 -30.23 8.79 22.57
C GLU A 395 -29.78 10.19 22.08
N GLU A 396 -28.74 10.77 22.69
CA GLU A 396 -28.17 12.04 22.22
C GLU A 396 -27.43 11.86 20.90
N LEU A 397 -26.64 10.78 20.76
CA LEU A 397 -25.93 10.42 19.52
C LEU A 397 -26.92 10.11 18.38
N ASP A 398 -28.06 9.47 18.67
CA ASP A 398 -29.10 9.17 17.68
C ASP A 398 -29.73 10.46 17.12
N LYS A 399 -30.02 11.44 17.99
CA LYS A 399 -30.55 12.76 17.57
C LYS A 399 -29.55 13.50 16.66
N LEU A 400 -28.27 13.23 16.80
CA LEU A 400 -27.20 13.81 15.98
C LEU A 400 -26.92 12.98 14.72
N GLY A 401 -27.60 11.84 14.53
CA GLY A 401 -27.43 10.95 13.37
C GLY A 401 -26.09 10.22 13.35
N ILE A 402 -25.47 10.01 14.51
CA ILE A 402 -24.23 9.23 14.61
C ILE A 402 -24.53 7.76 14.37
N PRO A 403 -23.80 7.07 13.47
CA PRO A 403 -24.03 5.67 13.16
C PRO A 403 -23.93 4.75 14.37
N HIS A 404 -24.64 3.63 14.27
CA HIS A 404 -24.54 2.53 15.23
C HIS A 404 -23.58 1.45 14.80
N GLN A 405 -23.18 1.43 13.53
CA GLN A 405 -22.56 0.27 12.92
C GLN A 405 -21.34 0.62 12.10
N TYR A 406 -20.38 -0.29 12.13
CA TYR A 406 -19.24 -0.37 11.23
C TYR A 406 -19.55 -1.25 10.02
N LEU A 407 -19.01 -0.89 8.86
CA LEU A 407 -19.08 -1.68 7.64
C LEU A 407 -17.68 -2.15 7.22
N SER A 408 -17.54 -3.47 7.06
CA SER A 408 -16.34 -4.12 6.51
C SER A 408 -16.62 -4.77 5.16
N CYS A 409 -15.60 -4.84 4.30
CA CYS A 409 -15.64 -5.54 3.03
C CYS A 409 -14.47 -6.50 2.92
N MET A 410 -14.73 -7.72 2.46
CA MET A 410 -13.70 -8.65 2.02
C MET A 410 -13.94 -9.01 0.55
N TRP A 411 -12.94 -8.73 -0.33
CA TRP A 411 -13.00 -9.21 -1.71
C TRP A 411 -12.08 -10.41 -1.94
N MET A 412 -12.48 -11.25 -2.89
CA MET A 412 -11.75 -12.43 -3.30
C MET A 412 -11.25 -12.26 -4.73
N GLN A 413 -9.95 -12.47 -4.92
CA GLN A 413 -9.28 -12.27 -6.19
C GLN A 413 -8.50 -13.52 -6.58
N ARG A 414 -8.82 -14.12 -7.74
CA ARG A 414 -8.20 -15.37 -8.20
C ARG A 414 -6.81 -15.18 -8.81
N SER A 415 -6.54 -14.00 -9.39
CA SER A 415 -5.32 -13.67 -10.13
C SER A 415 -4.93 -12.23 -9.82
N VAL A 416 -3.72 -12.05 -9.29
CA VAL A 416 -3.28 -10.80 -8.66
C VAL A 416 -1.96 -10.37 -9.28
N ASP A 417 -2.01 -9.46 -10.28
CA ASP A 417 -0.83 -8.69 -10.65
C ASP A 417 -0.50 -7.75 -9.48
N THR A 418 0.47 -8.17 -8.66
CA THR A 418 0.81 -7.46 -7.43
C THR A 418 1.37 -6.07 -7.70
N CYS A 419 2.08 -5.88 -8.83
CA CYS A 419 2.70 -4.60 -9.15
C CYS A 419 1.72 -3.56 -9.73
N LEU A 420 0.78 -3.97 -10.57
CA LEU A 420 -0.15 -3.08 -11.26
C LEU A 420 -1.59 -3.21 -10.75
N GLY A 421 -2.16 -4.41 -10.72
CA GLY A 421 -3.57 -4.63 -10.40
C GLY A 421 -3.90 -4.35 -8.92
N LEU A 422 -3.22 -5.05 -8.00
CA LEU A 422 -3.56 -5.00 -6.58
C LEU A 422 -3.68 -3.60 -5.97
N PRO A 423 -2.80 -2.62 -6.27
CA PRO A 423 -2.95 -1.26 -5.74
C PRO A 423 -4.24 -0.54 -6.17
N TYR A 424 -4.72 -0.84 -7.38
CA TYR A 424 -5.96 -0.26 -7.91
C TYR A 424 -7.18 -0.97 -7.33
N ASP A 425 -7.15 -2.31 -7.24
CA ASP A 425 -8.22 -3.10 -6.63
C ASP A 425 -8.42 -2.71 -5.16
N LEU A 426 -7.32 -2.56 -4.40
CA LEU A 426 -7.35 -2.11 -3.01
C LEU A 426 -8.01 -0.72 -2.87
N LEU A 427 -7.61 0.23 -3.72
CA LEU A 427 -8.19 1.57 -3.71
C LEU A 427 -9.67 1.55 -4.09
N SER A 428 -10.05 0.77 -5.13
CA SER A 428 -11.44 0.63 -5.59
C SER A 428 -12.35 0.07 -4.49
N TYR A 429 -11.97 -1.04 -3.85
CA TYR A 429 -12.78 -1.62 -2.78
C TYR A 429 -12.81 -0.75 -1.52
N SER A 430 -11.75 0.00 -1.24
CA SER A 430 -11.75 0.98 -0.16
C SER A 430 -12.73 2.12 -0.43
N ILE A 431 -12.71 2.70 -1.62
CA ILE A 431 -13.67 3.74 -2.02
C ILE A 431 -15.07 3.17 -2.00
N LEU A 432 -15.32 2.01 -2.60
CA LEU A 432 -16.64 1.35 -2.62
C LEU A 432 -17.20 1.14 -1.20
N THR A 433 -16.34 0.74 -0.24
CA THR A 433 -16.74 0.58 1.16
C THR A 433 -17.20 1.91 1.77
N HIS A 434 -16.50 3.01 1.48
CA HIS A 434 -16.91 4.33 1.95
C HIS A 434 -18.23 4.80 1.30
N LEU A 435 -18.41 4.56 -0.02
CA LEU A 435 -19.65 4.93 -0.71
C LEU A 435 -20.85 4.21 -0.10
N ILE A 436 -20.76 2.88 0.07
CA ILE A 436 -21.85 2.06 0.63
C ILE A 436 -22.09 2.42 2.10
N ALA A 437 -21.03 2.62 2.88
CA ALA A 437 -21.15 3.04 4.27
C ALA A 437 -21.92 4.38 4.40
N GLN A 438 -21.60 5.38 3.57
CA GLN A 438 -22.34 6.65 3.54
C GLN A 438 -23.83 6.43 3.22
N ILE A 439 -24.15 5.64 2.18
CA ILE A 439 -25.52 5.38 1.76
C ILE A 439 -26.32 4.62 2.82
N CYS A 440 -25.65 3.79 3.62
CA CYS A 440 -26.25 2.99 4.69
C CYS A 440 -26.20 3.66 6.08
N ASN A 441 -25.62 4.86 6.20
CA ASN A 441 -25.33 5.53 7.48
C ASN A 441 -24.51 4.63 8.42
N MET A 442 -23.41 4.08 7.92
CA MET A 442 -22.45 3.27 8.65
C MET A 442 -21.08 3.94 8.65
N VAL A 443 -20.16 3.49 9.50
CA VAL A 443 -18.76 3.93 9.51
C VAL A 443 -17.91 2.90 8.74
N PRO A 444 -17.12 3.31 7.73
CA PRO A 444 -16.18 2.39 7.08
C PRO A 444 -15.15 1.89 8.10
N TYR A 445 -14.99 0.57 8.19
CA TYR A 445 -14.16 -0.05 9.22
C TYR A 445 -12.93 -0.73 8.65
N GLU A 446 -13.12 -1.78 7.88
CA GLU A 446 -12.04 -2.63 7.43
C GLU A 446 -12.25 -3.11 6.00
N VAL A 447 -11.16 -3.16 5.24
CA VAL A 447 -11.12 -3.81 3.93
C VAL A 447 -10.12 -4.94 3.97
N LYS A 448 -10.55 -6.15 3.60
CA LYS A 448 -9.71 -7.35 3.49
C LYS A 448 -9.65 -7.84 2.05
N CYS A 449 -8.53 -8.46 1.68
CA CYS A 449 -8.45 -9.18 0.42
C CYS A 449 -7.97 -10.62 0.63
N SER A 450 -8.71 -11.55 0.04
CA SER A 450 -8.32 -12.95 -0.08
C SER A 450 -7.78 -13.18 -1.49
N LEU A 451 -6.47 -13.38 -1.59
CA LEU A 451 -5.71 -13.36 -2.82
C LEU A 451 -5.30 -14.79 -3.22
N GLY A 452 -5.65 -15.21 -4.41
CA GLY A 452 -5.30 -16.52 -4.97
C GLY A 452 -3.88 -16.56 -5.52
N ASP A 453 -3.71 -16.48 -6.84
CA ASP A 453 -2.41 -16.45 -7.51
C ASP A 453 -1.79 -15.05 -7.43
N CYS A 454 -0.98 -14.80 -6.40
CA CYS A 454 -0.24 -13.54 -6.25
C CYS A 454 1.05 -13.62 -7.04
N HIS A 455 1.21 -12.74 -8.04
CA HIS A 455 2.38 -12.83 -8.91
C HIS A 455 2.99 -11.47 -9.26
N ILE A 456 4.26 -11.53 -9.64
CA ILE A 456 5.04 -10.43 -10.21
C ILE A 456 5.60 -10.94 -11.54
N TYR A 457 5.35 -10.23 -12.64
CA TYR A 457 5.94 -10.56 -13.93
C TYR A 457 7.45 -10.34 -13.92
N LYS A 458 8.21 -11.20 -14.62
CA LYS A 458 9.68 -11.08 -14.63
C LYS A 458 10.18 -9.74 -15.16
N ASN A 459 9.48 -9.14 -16.12
CA ASN A 459 9.79 -7.80 -16.64
C ASN A 459 9.50 -6.66 -15.64
N GLN A 460 8.78 -6.93 -14.56
CA GLN A 460 8.46 -5.97 -13.49
C GLN A 460 9.43 -6.06 -12.30
N LEU A 461 10.26 -7.11 -12.20
CA LEU A 461 11.09 -7.39 -11.02
C LEU A 461 12.02 -6.23 -10.64
N SER A 462 12.65 -5.56 -11.62
CA SER A 462 13.56 -4.45 -11.33
C SER A 462 12.84 -3.26 -10.67
N GLY A 463 11.59 -3.01 -11.08
CA GLY A 463 10.72 -2.00 -10.46
C GLY A 463 10.28 -2.42 -9.07
N ALA A 464 9.90 -3.70 -8.89
CA ALA A 464 9.48 -4.24 -7.61
C ALA A 464 10.61 -4.16 -6.56
N ILE A 465 11.84 -4.53 -6.93
CA ILE A 465 13.02 -4.41 -6.06
C ILE A 465 13.26 -2.95 -5.64
N LYS A 466 13.12 -1.98 -6.56
CA LYS A 466 13.23 -0.56 -6.21
C LYS A 466 12.12 -0.11 -5.26
N GLN A 467 10.90 -0.60 -5.44
CA GLN A 467 9.78 -0.19 -4.60
C GLN A 467 9.89 -0.76 -3.19
N ILE A 468 10.29 -2.01 -3.00
CA ILE A 468 10.48 -2.60 -1.66
C ILE A 468 11.59 -1.95 -0.83
N GLN A 469 12.51 -1.21 -1.46
CA GLN A 469 13.56 -0.44 -0.78
C GLN A 469 13.07 0.92 -0.27
N ARG A 470 11.85 1.35 -0.63
CA ARG A 470 11.27 2.62 -0.18
C ARG A 470 10.73 2.50 1.23
N ASN A 471 10.87 3.59 1.99
CA ASN A 471 10.33 3.64 3.35
C ASN A 471 8.78 3.67 3.33
N PRO A 472 8.09 2.65 3.88
CA PRO A 472 6.64 2.58 3.90
C PRO A 472 5.97 3.59 4.85
N PHE A 473 6.75 4.25 5.73
CA PHE A 473 6.25 5.17 6.75
C PHE A 473 6.59 6.65 6.46
N LYS A 474 7.07 6.95 5.25
CA LYS A 474 7.50 8.32 4.90
C LYS A 474 6.36 9.32 4.88
N TYR A 475 5.18 8.89 4.48
CA TYR A 475 4.03 9.76 4.27
C TYR A 475 2.85 9.33 5.14
N GLU A 476 2.12 10.31 5.66
CA GLU A 476 0.87 10.06 6.37
C GLU A 476 -0.20 9.48 5.43
N PRO A 477 -1.15 8.68 5.95
CA PRO A 477 -2.23 8.15 5.17
C PRO A 477 -3.10 9.24 4.54
N ALA A 478 -3.49 9.05 3.28
CA ALA A 478 -4.44 9.92 2.61
C ALA A 478 -5.84 9.79 3.23
N GLN A 479 -6.69 10.78 2.97
CA GLN A 479 -8.07 10.81 3.45
C GLN A 479 -9.02 10.80 2.25
N LEU A 480 -10.16 10.12 2.39
CA LEU A 480 -11.25 10.17 1.43
C LEU A 480 -12.33 11.14 1.92
N VAL A 481 -12.71 12.08 1.07
CA VAL A 481 -13.80 13.02 1.33
C VAL A 481 -14.87 12.81 0.27
N LEU A 482 -16.09 12.53 0.71
CA LEU A 482 -17.26 12.32 -0.13
C LEU A 482 -18.24 13.49 -0.01
N ASN A 483 -18.96 13.76 -1.09
CA ASN A 483 -20.10 14.67 -1.05
C ASN A 483 -21.23 14.05 -0.21
N LYS A 484 -21.48 14.61 0.98
CA LYS A 484 -22.46 14.09 1.95
C LYS A 484 -23.92 14.19 1.51
N GLU A 485 -24.20 15.01 0.48
CA GLU A 485 -25.57 15.19 -0.04
C GLU A 485 -26.04 14.00 -0.89
N ILE A 486 -25.10 13.17 -1.38
CA ILE A 486 -25.43 12.00 -2.20
C ILE A 486 -26.05 10.91 -1.31
N LYS A 487 -27.23 10.41 -1.71
CA LYS A 487 -28.03 9.40 -0.97
C LYS A 487 -28.32 8.14 -1.78
N ASP A 488 -28.02 8.12 -3.08
CA ASP A 488 -28.06 6.92 -3.94
C ASP A 488 -26.69 6.64 -4.51
N ILE A 489 -26.32 5.37 -4.55
CA ILE A 489 -24.99 4.92 -5.03
C ILE A 489 -24.76 5.31 -6.51
N ASN A 490 -25.81 5.39 -7.31
CA ASN A 490 -25.74 5.73 -8.73
C ASN A 490 -25.60 7.24 -9.00
N ASP A 491 -25.82 8.08 -7.98
CA ASP A 491 -25.74 9.54 -8.15
C ASP A 491 -24.31 10.07 -7.96
N PHE A 492 -23.38 9.26 -7.45
CA PHE A 492 -21.98 9.65 -7.31
C PHE A 492 -21.35 9.92 -8.67
N LYS A 493 -20.66 11.05 -8.74
CA LYS A 493 -19.81 11.46 -9.87
C LYS A 493 -18.37 11.59 -9.43
N TYR A 494 -17.46 11.70 -10.37
CA TYR A 494 -16.03 11.83 -10.08
C TYR A 494 -15.72 12.97 -9.08
N ASP A 495 -16.37 14.14 -9.27
CA ASP A 495 -16.14 15.31 -8.42
C ASP A 495 -16.67 15.19 -6.99
N ASP A 496 -17.53 14.20 -6.72
CA ASP A 496 -18.06 13.89 -5.40
C ASP A 496 -17.10 13.05 -4.54
N ILE A 497 -16.02 12.57 -5.14
CA ILE A 497 -15.04 11.66 -4.52
C ILE A 497 -13.67 12.31 -4.56
N LYS A 498 -13.18 12.79 -3.40
CA LYS A 498 -11.91 13.50 -3.31
C LYS A 498 -10.94 12.77 -2.40
N ILE A 499 -9.74 12.51 -2.91
CA ILE A 499 -8.62 12.02 -2.10
C ILE A 499 -7.78 13.24 -1.73
N VAL A 500 -7.67 13.50 -0.43
CA VAL A 500 -6.94 14.65 0.12
C VAL A 500 -5.72 14.18 0.90
N ASN A 501 -4.73 15.06 1.06
CA ASN A 501 -3.47 14.79 1.76
C ASN A 501 -2.65 13.61 1.18
N TYR A 502 -2.87 13.27 -0.08
CA TYR A 502 -2.14 12.18 -0.73
C TYR A 502 -0.75 12.64 -1.17
N ASN A 503 0.26 12.16 -0.47
CA ASN A 503 1.67 12.31 -0.80
C ASN A 503 2.27 10.93 -1.08
N SER A 504 3.19 10.85 -2.04
CA SER A 504 3.81 9.58 -2.40
C SER A 504 5.21 9.78 -2.98
N TYR A 505 5.99 8.73 -3.00
CA TYR A 505 7.18 8.66 -3.86
C TYR A 505 6.78 8.78 -5.33
N SER A 506 7.75 9.08 -6.17
CA SER A 506 7.58 9.11 -7.62
C SER A 506 7.07 7.76 -8.16
N THR A 507 6.44 7.82 -9.33
CA THR A 507 5.94 6.64 -10.05
C THR A 507 7.05 5.60 -10.27
N VAL A 508 6.74 4.34 -10.02
CA VAL A 508 7.51 3.19 -10.52
C VAL A 508 6.83 2.73 -11.81
N LYS A 509 7.53 2.79 -12.93
CA LYS A 509 7.00 2.30 -14.20
C LYS A 509 7.12 0.78 -14.23
N TYR A 510 5.97 0.13 -14.33
CA TYR A 510 5.87 -1.31 -14.55
C TYR A 510 5.39 -1.57 -15.97
N PRO A 511 6.05 -2.43 -16.75
CA PRO A 511 5.54 -2.86 -18.05
C PRO A 511 4.19 -3.58 -17.87
N LEU A 512 3.24 -3.23 -18.72
CA LEU A 512 1.97 -3.95 -18.80
C LEU A 512 2.23 -5.30 -19.50
N SER A 513 1.76 -6.38 -18.91
CA SER A 513 1.85 -7.74 -19.47
C SER A 513 0.45 -8.17 -19.89
N VAL A 514 0.12 -7.96 -21.15
CA VAL A 514 -1.10 -8.45 -21.79
C VAL A 514 -0.72 -9.58 -22.75
N GLY A 515 -1.37 -10.73 -22.61
CA GLY A 515 -1.20 -11.81 -23.58
C GLY A 515 -1.81 -11.39 -24.92
N LEU A 516 -0.96 -11.19 -25.91
CA LEU A 516 -1.36 -10.99 -27.30
C LEU A 516 -1.80 -12.30 -27.96
#